data_71f078615a6e0a79643c1567a2169b10
#
_entry.id   71f078615a6e0a79643c1567a2169b10
#
_cell.length_a   1.000
_cell.length_b   1.000
_cell.length_c   1.000
_cell.angle_alpha   90.00
_cell.angle_beta   90.00
_cell.angle_gamma   90.00
#
_symmetry.space_group_name_H-M   'P 1'
#
loop_
_entity.id
_entity.type
_entity.pdbx_description
1 polymer ?
#
loop_
_entity_poly.entity_id
_entity_poly.type
_entity_poly.pdbx_seq_one_letter_code
_entity_poly.pdbx_strand_id
1 'polypeptide(L)'
;ENPVPAKYYLSTQYIQTLINHKARHEAKGHGFGYDIIPDDGVAHAIVVGGMGRESNLVIDFRQKDLTPTTRIKGEVNKQGWRKMTPREWARLQGYPDDFKIVVADASAYKQFGNSVAVPAIQATAEQILNTLDKHGIIRK
;
A
#
# COMPACT_ATOMS: atom_id res chain seq x y z
N GLU A 1 5.57 -11.08 6.25
CA GLU A 1 4.53 -11.98 6.79
C GLU A 1 4.33 -13.15 5.83
N ASN A 2 4.33 -14.38 6.34
CA ASN A 2 4.14 -15.55 5.49
C ASN A 2 3.43 -16.66 6.29
N PRO A 3 2.19 -17.03 5.95
CA PRO A 3 1.30 -16.38 4.98
C PRO A 3 0.71 -15.06 5.49
N VAL A 4 0.22 -14.21 4.56
CA VAL A 4 -0.50 -12.99 4.92
C VAL A 4 -1.87 -13.32 5.48
N PRO A 5 -2.31 -12.71 6.62
CA PRO A 5 -3.60 -13.00 7.21
C PRO A 5 -4.80 -12.79 6.27
N ALA A 6 -5.81 -13.66 6.37
CA ALA A 6 -7.01 -13.63 5.52
C ALA A 6 -7.75 -12.27 5.51
N LYS A 7 -7.64 -11.49 6.59
CA LYS A 7 -8.27 -10.15 6.71
C LYS A 7 -7.86 -9.13 5.63
N TYR A 8 -6.78 -9.38 4.90
CA TYR A 8 -6.32 -8.51 3.81
C TYR A 8 -6.87 -8.93 2.44
N TYR A 9 -7.41 -10.14 2.33
CA TYR A 9 -8.03 -10.61 1.10
C TYR A 9 -9.41 -9.96 0.90
N LEU A 10 -9.80 -9.79 -0.36
CA LEU A 10 -11.08 -9.19 -0.71
C LEU A 10 -12.16 -10.28 -0.76
N SER A 11 -13.42 -9.91 -0.48
CA SER A 11 -14.53 -10.77 -0.79
C SER A 11 -14.83 -10.75 -2.29
N THR A 12 -15.39 -11.86 -2.80
CA THR A 12 -15.85 -11.95 -4.20
C THR A 12 -16.83 -10.82 -4.54
N GLN A 13 -17.74 -10.49 -3.63
CA GLN A 13 -18.69 -9.39 -3.79
C GLN A 13 -17.99 -8.03 -3.89
N TYR A 14 -16.94 -7.80 -3.07
CA TYR A 14 -16.20 -6.54 -3.11
C TYR A 14 -15.41 -6.38 -4.40
N ILE A 15 -14.80 -7.46 -4.92
CA ILE A 15 -14.15 -7.45 -6.24
C ILE A 15 -15.14 -7.03 -7.33
N GLN A 16 -16.35 -7.61 -7.35
CA GLN A 16 -17.36 -7.21 -8.34
C GLN A 16 -17.73 -5.74 -8.22
N THR A 17 -17.80 -5.21 -6.99
CA THR A 17 -18.03 -3.78 -6.75
C THR A 17 -16.90 -2.92 -7.34
N LEU A 18 -15.64 -3.33 -7.18
CA LEU A 18 -14.47 -2.65 -7.73
C LEU A 18 -14.49 -2.65 -9.27
N ILE A 19 -14.80 -3.78 -9.88
CA ILE A 19 -14.93 -3.93 -11.34
C ILE A 19 -16.00 -2.97 -11.88
N ASN A 20 -17.18 -2.99 -11.27
CA ASN A 20 -18.28 -2.12 -11.67
C ASN A 20 -17.96 -0.63 -11.47
N HIS A 21 -17.23 -0.30 -10.40
CA HIS A 21 -16.79 1.06 -10.13
C HIS A 21 -15.82 1.53 -11.23
N LYS A 22 -14.80 0.74 -11.54
CA LYS A 22 -13.80 1.06 -12.57
C LYS A 22 -14.48 1.27 -13.94
N ALA A 23 -15.33 0.35 -14.36
CA ALA A 23 -16.07 0.45 -15.63
C ALA A 23 -16.92 1.73 -15.73
N ARG A 24 -17.59 2.14 -14.65
CA ARG A 24 -18.37 3.38 -14.62
C ARG A 24 -17.51 4.64 -14.76
N HIS A 25 -16.29 4.63 -14.21
CA HIS A 25 -15.35 5.75 -14.32
C HIS A 25 -14.72 5.81 -15.71
N GLU A 26 -14.33 4.67 -16.26
CA GLU A 26 -13.80 4.56 -17.63
C GLU A 26 -14.81 5.05 -18.67
N ALA A 27 -16.09 4.68 -18.52
CA ALA A 27 -17.17 5.17 -19.40
C ALA A 27 -17.35 6.69 -19.36
N LYS A 28 -16.87 7.37 -18.32
CA LYS A 28 -16.88 8.84 -18.17
C LYS A 28 -15.55 9.49 -18.54
N GLY A 29 -14.58 8.72 -19.07
CA GLY A 29 -13.24 9.21 -19.39
C GLY A 29 -12.34 9.46 -18.18
N HIS A 30 -12.68 8.90 -17.00
CA HIS A 30 -11.88 9.01 -15.78
C HIS A 30 -11.11 7.72 -15.53
N GLY A 31 -9.80 7.81 -15.27
CA GLY A 31 -8.91 6.70 -14.97
C GLY A 31 -8.94 6.24 -13.49
N PHE A 32 -10.05 6.42 -12.79
CA PHE A 32 -10.16 6.04 -11.37
C PHE A 32 -10.62 4.59 -11.21
N GLY A 33 -9.99 3.88 -10.28
CA GLY A 33 -10.40 2.53 -9.94
C GLY A 33 -9.33 1.75 -9.20
N TYR A 34 -9.56 0.45 -9.09
CA TYR A 34 -8.55 -0.46 -8.57
C TYR A 34 -7.47 -0.74 -9.62
N ASP A 35 -6.28 -1.11 -9.13
CA ASP A 35 -5.24 -1.68 -9.96
C ASP A 35 -4.56 -2.84 -9.26
N ILE A 36 -4.08 -3.81 -10.05
CA ILE A 36 -3.35 -4.98 -9.57
C ILE A 36 -1.91 -4.82 -10.03
N ILE A 37 -1.02 -4.74 -9.05
CA ILE A 37 0.41 -4.57 -9.34
C ILE A 37 1.00 -5.93 -9.72
N PRO A 38 1.62 -6.08 -10.89
CA PRO A 38 2.38 -7.27 -11.25
C PRO A 38 3.55 -7.50 -10.29
N ASP A 39 4.04 -8.73 -10.19
CA ASP A 39 5.14 -9.09 -9.29
C ASP A 39 6.45 -8.31 -9.58
N ASP A 40 6.67 -7.96 -10.84
CA ASP A 40 7.79 -7.13 -11.33
C ASP A 40 7.40 -5.66 -11.57
N GLY A 41 6.18 -5.27 -11.16
CA GLY A 41 5.62 -3.95 -11.40
C GLY A 41 6.06 -2.90 -10.38
N VAL A 42 5.78 -1.65 -10.71
CA VAL A 42 5.98 -0.50 -9.83
C VAL A 42 4.66 -0.13 -9.17
N ALA A 43 4.66 -0.01 -7.85
CA ALA A 43 3.48 0.41 -7.11
C ALA A 43 3.12 1.87 -7.41
N HIS A 44 1.82 2.17 -7.44
CA HIS A 44 1.35 3.55 -7.48
C HIS A 44 1.66 4.27 -6.16
N ALA A 45 1.62 5.59 -6.18
CA ALA A 45 1.77 6.40 -4.99
C ALA A 45 0.80 5.95 -3.90
N ILE A 46 1.31 5.80 -2.68
CA ILE A 46 0.51 5.48 -1.51
C ILE A 46 -0.27 6.73 -1.10
N VAL A 47 -1.59 6.63 -1.06
CA VAL A 47 -2.46 7.74 -0.69
C VAL A 47 -3.42 7.35 0.44
N VAL A 48 -3.71 8.33 1.30
CA VAL A 48 -4.68 8.18 2.39
C VAL A 48 -6.09 8.47 1.89
N GLY A 49 -7.01 7.58 2.23
CA GLY A 49 -8.43 7.76 1.90
C GLY A 49 -8.81 7.31 0.49
N GLY A 50 -10.07 7.48 0.15
CA GLY A 50 -10.62 7.05 -1.13
C GLY A 50 -10.33 5.58 -1.42
N MET A 51 -9.89 5.29 -2.63
CA MET A 51 -9.46 3.97 -3.09
C MET A 51 -7.94 3.75 -3.03
N GLY A 52 -7.22 4.46 -2.16
CA GLY A 52 -5.76 4.38 -2.09
C GLY A 52 -5.21 2.99 -1.81
N ARG A 53 -5.95 2.16 -1.06
CA ARG A 53 -5.57 0.76 -0.80
C ARG A 53 -5.91 -0.19 -1.94
N GLU A 54 -6.86 0.17 -2.76
CA GLU A 54 -7.34 -0.59 -3.91
C GLU A 54 -6.57 -0.27 -5.19
N SER A 55 -5.84 0.83 -5.24
CA SER A 55 -4.95 1.17 -6.37
C SER A 55 -3.62 0.39 -6.36
N ASN A 56 -3.36 -0.40 -5.31
CA ASN A 56 -2.19 -1.24 -5.17
C ASN A 56 -2.59 -2.63 -4.63
N LEU A 57 -3.48 -3.33 -5.34
CA LEU A 57 -3.80 -4.72 -5.04
C LEU A 57 -2.68 -5.62 -5.52
N VAL A 58 -2.54 -6.77 -4.86
CA VAL A 58 -1.62 -7.82 -5.26
C VAL A 58 -2.32 -9.16 -5.33
N ILE A 59 -1.79 -10.08 -6.12
CA ILE A 59 -2.28 -11.47 -6.18
C ILE A 59 -1.41 -12.32 -5.28
N ASP A 60 -2.03 -13.07 -4.36
CA ASP A 60 -1.32 -13.91 -3.41
C ASP A 60 -2.13 -15.19 -3.12
N PHE A 61 -1.55 -16.33 -3.48
CA PHE A 61 -2.16 -17.66 -3.30
C PHE A 61 -1.58 -18.43 -2.11
N ARG A 62 -0.74 -17.82 -1.29
CA ARG A 62 -0.08 -18.51 -0.16
C ARG A 62 -1.03 -18.79 0.99
N GLN A 63 -2.07 -17.97 1.19
CA GLN A 63 -3.08 -18.21 2.22
C GLN A 63 -4.04 -19.32 1.76
N LYS A 64 -4.11 -20.41 2.53
CA LYS A 64 -4.98 -21.54 2.28
C LYS A 64 -6.29 -21.50 3.07
N ASP A 65 -6.24 -20.89 4.25
CA ASP A 65 -7.44 -20.66 5.07
C ASP A 65 -8.12 -19.37 4.62
N LEU A 66 -9.14 -19.52 3.77
CA LEU A 66 -9.97 -18.43 3.27
C LEU A 66 -11.27 -18.28 4.06
N THR A 67 -11.30 -18.71 5.31
CA THR A 67 -12.45 -18.52 6.19
C THR A 67 -12.77 -17.02 6.32
N PRO A 68 -14.01 -16.58 6.06
CA PRO A 68 -14.37 -15.18 6.17
C PRO A 68 -14.14 -14.66 7.59
N THR A 69 -13.43 -13.56 7.69
CA THR A 69 -13.29 -12.86 8.98
C THR A 69 -14.48 -11.94 9.20
N THR A 70 -14.69 -11.48 10.43
CA THR A 70 -15.78 -10.54 10.76
C THR A 70 -15.73 -9.24 9.94
N ARG A 71 -14.60 -8.94 9.28
CA ARG A 71 -14.40 -7.77 8.43
C ARG A 71 -14.66 -8.02 6.93
N ILE A 72 -14.78 -9.29 6.53
CA ILE A 72 -15.03 -9.67 5.14
C ILE A 72 -16.48 -10.11 5.05
N LYS A 73 -17.31 -9.27 4.44
CA LYS A 73 -18.70 -9.63 4.15
C LYS A 73 -18.73 -10.55 2.93
N GLY A 74 -19.22 -11.77 3.12
CA GLY A 74 -19.33 -12.78 2.08
C GLY A 74 -18.08 -13.65 1.94
N GLU A 75 -18.03 -14.42 0.87
CA GLU A 75 -16.97 -15.39 0.57
C GLU A 75 -15.66 -14.67 0.17
N VAL A 76 -14.55 -15.14 0.70
CA VAL A 76 -13.22 -14.67 0.28
C VAL A 76 -12.94 -15.13 -1.15
N ASN A 77 -12.39 -14.26 -1.97
CA ASN A 77 -12.14 -14.56 -3.36
C ASN A 77 -11.09 -15.67 -3.54
N LYS A 78 -11.26 -16.44 -4.61
CA LYS A 78 -10.35 -17.53 -5.02
C LYS A 78 -9.26 -17.07 -6.00
N GLN A 79 -9.34 -15.81 -6.46
CA GLN A 79 -8.36 -15.22 -7.38
C GLN A 79 -7.10 -14.68 -6.68
N GLY A 80 -7.02 -14.79 -5.35
CA GLY A 80 -5.89 -14.35 -4.56
C GLY A 80 -5.77 -12.82 -4.43
N TRP A 81 -6.81 -12.06 -4.80
CA TRP A 81 -6.75 -10.60 -4.70
C TRP A 81 -6.78 -10.13 -3.26
N ARG A 82 -5.77 -9.38 -2.88
CA ARG A 82 -5.68 -8.80 -1.54
C ARG A 82 -5.11 -7.38 -1.57
N LYS A 83 -5.37 -6.66 -0.50
CA LYS A 83 -4.69 -5.40 -0.20
C LYS A 83 -3.29 -5.68 0.32
N MET A 84 -2.37 -4.78 0.05
CA MET A 84 -1.09 -4.79 0.74
C MET A 84 -1.28 -4.59 2.24
N THR A 85 -0.45 -5.24 3.06
CA THR A 85 -0.41 -5.06 4.51
C THR A 85 0.21 -3.70 4.88
N PRO A 86 0.01 -3.19 6.11
CA PRO A 86 0.74 -2.02 6.58
C PRO A 86 2.25 -2.18 6.52
N ARG A 87 2.79 -3.40 6.71
CA ARG A 87 4.22 -3.69 6.59
C ARG A 87 4.71 -3.54 5.15
N GLU A 88 3.93 -4.00 4.17
CA GLU A 88 4.25 -3.81 2.75
C GLU A 88 4.22 -2.31 2.37
N TRP A 89 3.28 -1.53 2.89
CA TRP A 89 3.28 -0.07 2.72
C TRP A 89 4.50 0.60 3.36
N ALA A 90 4.91 0.15 4.54
CA ALA A 90 6.13 0.63 5.19
C ALA A 90 7.35 0.39 4.30
N ARG A 91 7.49 -0.82 3.74
CA ARG A 91 8.58 -1.17 2.82
C ARG A 91 8.58 -0.32 1.55
N LEU A 92 7.42 -0.07 0.95
CA LEU A 92 7.29 0.81 -0.22
C LEU A 92 7.74 2.26 0.08
N GLN A 93 7.56 2.71 1.31
CA GLN A 93 8.07 4.02 1.78
C GLN A 93 9.54 3.98 2.22
N GLY A 94 10.20 2.80 2.16
CA GLY A 94 11.60 2.65 2.53
C GLY A 94 11.85 2.56 4.04
N TYR A 95 10.82 2.27 4.85
CA TYR A 95 11.02 1.96 6.26
C TYR A 95 11.70 0.59 6.42
N PRO A 96 12.67 0.46 7.33
CA PRO A 96 13.33 -0.82 7.58
C PRO A 96 12.38 -1.83 8.25
N ASP A 97 12.70 -3.12 8.14
CA ASP A 97 11.82 -4.18 8.64
C ASP A 97 11.72 -4.24 10.17
N ASP A 98 12.70 -3.72 10.88
CA ASP A 98 12.71 -3.59 12.34
C ASP A 98 11.88 -2.40 12.85
N PHE A 99 11.43 -1.51 11.97
CA PHE A 99 10.51 -0.43 12.33
C PHE A 99 9.21 -1.00 12.90
N LYS A 100 8.93 -0.72 14.17
CA LYS A 100 7.79 -1.28 14.89
C LYS A 100 6.48 -0.57 14.53
N ILE A 101 5.51 -1.32 14.03
CA ILE A 101 4.14 -0.84 13.82
C ILE A 101 3.34 -1.17 15.08
N VAL A 102 3.12 -0.17 15.94
CA VAL A 102 2.50 -0.33 17.26
C VAL A 102 1.03 0.11 17.30
N VAL A 103 0.45 0.41 16.15
CA VAL A 103 -0.93 0.89 16.02
C VAL A 103 -1.77 -0.08 15.19
N ALA A 104 -3.10 0.03 15.28
CA ALA A 104 -4.02 -0.74 14.45
C ALA A 104 -3.84 -0.42 12.95
N ASP A 105 -4.17 -1.39 12.07
CA ASP A 105 -3.99 -1.31 10.62
C ASP A 105 -4.50 0.01 10.01
N ALA A 106 -5.70 0.46 10.42
CA ALA A 106 -6.29 1.69 9.87
C ALA A 106 -5.42 2.93 10.16
N SER A 107 -4.87 3.01 11.38
CA SER A 107 -3.95 4.08 11.77
C SER A 107 -2.60 3.95 11.06
N ALA A 108 -2.10 2.71 10.92
CA ALA A 108 -0.85 2.44 10.22
C ALA A 108 -0.92 2.86 8.74
N TYR A 109 -1.98 2.50 8.03
CA TYR A 109 -2.20 2.97 6.66
C TYR A 109 -2.25 4.49 6.56
N LYS A 110 -2.93 5.15 7.52
CA LYS A 110 -2.99 6.61 7.56
C LYS A 110 -1.61 7.23 7.79
N GLN A 111 -0.81 6.66 8.68
CA GLN A 111 0.53 7.12 8.98
C GLN A 111 1.46 6.96 7.78
N PHE A 112 1.54 5.77 7.18
CA PHE A 112 2.39 5.53 6.01
C PHE A 112 1.94 6.31 4.77
N GLY A 113 0.63 6.47 4.55
CA GLY A 113 0.14 7.26 3.43
C GLY A 113 0.37 8.77 3.57
N ASN A 114 0.50 9.28 4.81
CA ASN A 114 0.88 10.67 5.08
C ASN A 114 2.40 10.85 5.24
N SER A 115 3.17 9.78 5.25
CA SER A 115 4.62 9.86 5.35
C SER A 115 5.26 10.19 4.00
N VAL A 116 6.54 10.47 4.04
CA VAL A 116 7.36 10.69 2.83
C VAL A 116 8.25 9.46 2.64
N ALA A 117 8.62 9.16 1.40
CA ALA A 117 9.57 8.08 1.11
C ALA A 117 10.92 8.36 1.79
N VAL A 118 11.33 7.48 2.70
CA VAL A 118 12.55 7.64 3.51
C VAL A 118 13.79 7.88 2.64
N PRO A 119 14.03 7.12 1.54
CA PRO A 119 15.20 7.35 0.69
C PRO A 119 15.22 8.73 0.03
N ALA A 120 14.05 9.28 -0.33
CA ALA A 120 13.98 10.60 -0.95
C ALA A 120 14.34 11.71 0.05
N ILE A 121 13.84 11.63 1.29
CA ILE A 121 14.19 12.59 2.35
C ILE A 121 15.67 12.46 2.72
N GLN A 122 16.19 11.25 2.82
CA GLN A 122 17.60 11.01 3.10
C GLN A 122 18.49 11.68 2.04
N ALA A 123 18.23 11.41 0.76
CA ALA A 123 18.99 12.02 -0.34
C ALA A 123 18.92 13.56 -0.32
N THR A 124 17.74 14.11 -0.02
CA THR A 124 17.56 15.55 0.11
C THR A 124 18.38 16.12 1.27
N ALA A 125 18.32 15.47 2.44
CA ALA A 125 19.08 15.90 3.62
C ALA A 125 20.60 15.85 3.38
N GLU A 126 21.10 14.79 2.74
CA GLU A 126 22.50 14.64 2.35
C GLU A 126 22.95 15.79 1.43
N GLN A 127 22.14 16.17 0.44
CA GLN A 127 22.46 17.30 -0.44
C GLN A 127 22.46 18.65 0.28
N ILE A 128 21.52 18.85 1.21
CA ILE A 128 21.51 20.05 2.07
C ILE A 128 22.80 20.12 2.89
N LEU A 129 23.17 19.03 3.58
CA LEU A 129 24.37 18.97 4.40
C LEU A 129 25.65 19.21 3.56
N ASN A 130 25.76 18.57 2.41
CA ASN A 130 26.89 18.77 1.48
C ASN A 130 27.00 20.23 1.02
N THR A 131 25.87 20.88 0.75
CA THR A 131 25.83 22.29 0.36
C THR A 131 26.28 23.21 1.49
N LEU A 132 25.79 22.97 2.71
CA LEU A 132 26.17 23.75 3.90
C LEU A 132 27.66 23.60 4.26
N ASP A 133 28.20 22.37 4.15
CA ASP A 133 29.63 22.09 4.35
C ASP A 133 30.48 22.81 3.30
N LYS A 134 30.12 22.72 2.03
CA LYS A 134 30.79 23.37 0.91
C LYS A 134 30.86 24.91 1.07
N HIS A 135 29.85 25.50 1.68
CA HIS A 135 29.78 26.93 1.95
C HIS A 135 30.33 27.34 3.33
N GLY A 136 30.88 26.39 4.10
CA GLY A 136 31.48 26.64 5.41
C GLY A 136 30.48 27.07 6.50
N ILE A 137 29.18 26.76 6.30
CA ILE A 137 28.10 27.13 7.24
C ILE A 137 28.06 26.18 8.42
N ILE A 138 28.33 24.89 8.21
CA ILE A 138 28.48 23.89 9.26
C ILE A 138 29.97 23.60 9.47
N ARG A 139 30.42 23.65 10.73
CA ARG A 139 31.77 23.19 11.12
C ARG A 139 31.64 21.72 11.59
N LYS A 140 32.55 20.89 11.11
CA LYS A 140 32.73 19.53 11.67
C LYS A 140 33.25 19.58 13.08
#